data_765921b7bb20071d9481ed5f47ce7d98
#
_entry.id   765921b7bb20071d9481ed5f47ce7d98
#
_cell.length_a   1.000
_cell.length_b   1.000
_cell.length_c   1.000
_cell.angle_alpha   90.00
_cell.angle_beta   90.00
_cell.angle_gamma   90.00
#
_symmetry.space_group_name_H-M   'P 1'
#
loop_
_entity.id
_entity.type
_entity.pdbx_description
1 polymer ?
#
loop_
_entity_poly.entity_id
_entity_poly.type
_entity_poly.pdbx_seq_one_letter_code
_entity_poly.pdbx_strand_id
1 'polypeptide(L)'
;MARVLRRAGRRTNLGLLLLLVGSFVTGWVAFATAGPVTARVAAVAHGVLGLGLVVLTPWKVVVARRAPRLTPASLGLVAVALACLVAGVVEVLAGPDVRGGGLTPIQVHVGAALLIVAFLVEHVSRHWQPRLARVTDLGRRRLLRTAAFGVGAGVTFLAVEAVGRVRGSTAARAATGSHPIPAAAIPATTWLLDRVPVLDRVTHRVLVAGRAWSVVELDARGRPVPARLDCTTGWYADAVWTGVPLSELLVADGSPDVRSVLVTSVTGYRRRFDLDALPRLFLATRVQGAPLTSGTGAPVRLVAPGHRGFWWVKWVAAVELSAVPASAQSPFPLQ
;
A
#
# COMPACT_ATOMS: atom_id res chain seq x y z
N MET A 1 16.24 -31.63 17.29
CA MET A 1 15.09 -30.72 17.26
C MET A 1 14.44 -30.55 18.64
N ALA A 2 14.06 -31.57 19.38
CA ALA A 2 13.39 -31.48 20.69
C ALA A 2 14.13 -30.65 21.76
N ARG A 3 15.47 -30.75 21.89
CA ARG A 3 16.28 -29.97 22.86
C ARG A 3 16.29 -28.46 22.56
N VAL A 4 16.21 -28.07 21.28
CA VAL A 4 16.21 -26.65 20.86
C VAL A 4 14.86 -26.00 21.16
N LEU A 5 13.77 -26.72 20.95
CA LEU A 5 12.40 -26.28 21.25
C LEU A 5 12.17 -26.08 22.77
N ARG A 6 12.83 -26.85 23.64
CA ARG A 6 12.70 -26.69 25.10
C ARG A 6 13.17 -25.34 25.62
N ARG A 7 13.98 -24.58 24.84
CA ARG A 7 14.50 -23.24 25.21
C ARG A 7 13.67 -22.11 24.63
N ALA A 8 12.48 -22.41 24.06
CA ALA A 8 11.53 -21.41 23.59
C ALA A 8 11.03 -20.56 24.79
N GLY A 9 10.94 -19.26 24.60
CA GLY A 9 10.52 -18.33 25.65
C GLY A 9 10.60 -16.88 25.20
N ARG A 10 11.03 -15.99 26.10
CA ARG A 10 11.10 -14.54 25.87
C ARG A 10 11.76 -14.13 24.54
N ARG A 11 12.82 -14.81 24.12
CA ARG A 11 13.53 -14.50 22.86
C ARG A 11 12.71 -14.81 21.63
N THR A 12 11.94 -15.89 21.66
CA THR A 12 10.99 -16.22 20.61
C THR A 12 9.94 -15.13 20.50
N ASN A 13 9.39 -14.65 21.62
CA ASN A 13 8.41 -13.58 21.63
C ASN A 13 9.01 -12.27 21.11
N LEU A 14 10.22 -11.90 21.51
CA LEU A 14 10.91 -10.72 20.98
C LEU A 14 11.19 -10.84 19.48
N GLY A 15 11.68 -12.01 19.04
CA GLY A 15 11.89 -12.27 17.60
C GLY A 15 10.61 -12.13 16.79
N LEU A 16 9.50 -12.69 17.26
CA LEU A 16 8.19 -12.54 16.63
C LEU A 16 7.71 -11.08 16.61
N LEU A 17 7.91 -10.33 17.70
CA LEU A 17 7.57 -8.92 17.75
C LEU A 17 8.38 -8.10 16.73
N LEU A 18 9.70 -8.32 16.67
CA LEU A 18 10.57 -7.63 15.72
C LEU A 18 10.21 -7.96 14.26
N LEU A 19 9.93 -9.23 13.96
CA LEU A 19 9.50 -9.65 12.64
C LEU A 19 8.14 -9.04 12.28
N LEU A 20 7.21 -8.99 13.21
CA LEU A 20 5.88 -8.41 12.99
C LEU A 20 5.95 -6.90 12.75
N VAL A 21 6.68 -6.17 13.60
CA VAL A 21 6.89 -4.73 13.44
C VAL A 21 7.66 -4.43 12.15
N GLY A 22 8.73 -5.16 11.88
CA GLY A 22 9.51 -5.01 10.65
C GLY A 22 8.70 -5.32 9.40
N SER A 23 7.87 -6.37 9.43
CA SER A 23 6.95 -6.70 8.35
C SER A 23 5.91 -5.60 8.15
N PHE A 24 5.33 -5.06 9.23
CA PHE A 24 4.37 -3.95 9.15
C PHE A 24 5.01 -2.69 8.53
N VAL A 25 6.19 -2.29 9.00
CA VAL A 25 6.90 -1.11 8.47
C VAL A 25 7.28 -1.29 7.00
N THR A 26 7.83 -2.44 6.64
CA THR A 26 8.22 -2.71 5.24
C THR A 26 7.01 -2.85 4.32
N GLY A 27 5.91 -3.43 4.80
CA GLY A 27 4.63 -3.46 4.09
C GLY A 27 4.06 -2.07 3.88
N TRP A 28 4.17 -1.22 4.88
CA TRP A 28 3.80 0.19 4.77
C TRP A 28 4.61 0.92 3.69
N VAL A 29 5.94 0.78 3.70
CA VAL A 29 6.80 1.40 2.68
C VAL A 29 6.44 0.86 1.29
N ALA A 30 6.24 -0.46 1.13
CA ALA A 30 5.83 -1.07 -0.14
C ALA A 30 4.48 -0.55 -0.63
N PHE A 31 3.54 -0.30 0.29
CA PHE A 31 2.23 0.27 -0.04
C PHE A 31 2.33 1.74 -0.49
N ALA A 32 3.16 2.54 0.17
CA ALA A 32 3.23 3.99 -0.03
C ALA A 32 4.07 4.41 -1.24
N THR A 33 5.05 3.59 -1.65
CA THR A 33 6.02 3.98 -2.68
C THR A 33 5.73 3.35 -4.04
N ALA A 34 5.96 4.12 -5.12
CA ALA A 34 5.94 3.65 -6.50
C ALA A 34 7.36 3.57 -7.12
N GLY A 35 8.38 4.10 -6.47
CA GLY A 35 9.76 4.04 -6.94
C GLY A 35 10.22 2.58 -7.11
N PRO A 36 10.65 2.13 -8.31
CA PRO A 36 10.80 0.71 -8.63
C PRO A 36 11.82 -0.01 -7.73
N VAL A 37 12.92 0.65 -7.38
CA VAL A 37 13.94 0.07 -6.49
C VAL A 37 13.43 -0.01 -5.05
N THR A 38 12.91 1.10 -4.52
CA THR A 38 12.41 1.16 -3.14
C THR A 38 11.22 0.23 -2.94
N ALA A 39 10.29 0.19 -3.90
CA ALA A 39 9.13 -0.71 -3.86
C ALA A 39 9.58 -2.18 -3.84
N ARG A 40 10.52 -2.55 -4.71
CA ARG A 40 11.04 -3.93 -4.77
C ARG A 40 11.76 -4.34 -3.49
N VAL A 41 12.65 -3.49 -2.99
CA VAL A 41 13.38 -3.76 -1.74
C VAL A 41 12.41 -3.91 -0.57
N ALA A 42 11.44 -3.00 -0.46
CA ALA A 42 10.42 -3.06 0.60
C ALA A 42 9.53 -4.32 0.48
N ALA A 43 9.10 -4.68 -0.74
CA ALA A 43 8.28 -5.87 -0.97
C ALA A 43 9.04 -7.17 -0.64
N VAL A 44 10.31 -7.30 -1.04
CA VAL A 44 11.16 -8.45 -0.69
C VAL A 44 11.38 -8.53 0.82
N ALA A 45 11.75 -7.41 1.44
CA ALA A 45 11.94 -7.34 2.89
C ALA A 45 10.65 -7.72 3.64
N HIS A 46 9.50 -7.19 3.20
CA HIS A 46 8.18 -7.52 3.75
C HIS A 46 7.89 -9.03 3.66
N GLY A 47 8.08 -9.63 2.50
CA GLY A 47 7.85 -11.06 2.28
C GLY A 47 8.77 -11.94 3.14
N VAL A 48 10.06 -11.62 3.20
CA VAL A 48 11.03 -12.37 4.02
C VAL A 48 10.70 -12.25 5.50
N LEU A 49 10.39 -11.05 6.01
CA LEU A 49 10.04 -10.82 7.41
C LEU A 49 8.70 -11.48 7.77
N GLY A 50 7.69 -11.36 6.89
CA GLY A 50 6.38 -11.99 7.06
C GLY A 50 6.47 -13.51 7.11
N LEU A 51 7.19 -14.14 6.17
CA LEU A 51 7.40 -15.58 6.17
C LEU A 51 8.35 -16.06 7.30
N GLY A 52 9.20 -15.18 7.80
CA GLY A 52 9.97 -15.43 9.01
C GLY A 52 9.10 -15.72 10.24
N LEU A 53 7.88 -15.14 10.31
CA LEU A 53 6.90 -15.49 11.34
C LEU A 53 6.51 -16.97 11.28
N VAL A 54 6.35 -17.52 10.08
CA VAL A 54 6.03 -18.94 9.87
C VAL A 54 7.18 -19.82 10.39
N VAL A 55 8.40 -19.46 10.05
CA VAL A 55 9.61 -20.20 10.50
C VAL A 55 9.73 -20.22 12.03
N LEU A 56 9.29 -19.14 12.72
CA LEU A 56 9.32 -19.09 14.21
C LEU A 56 8.08 -19.73 14.87
N THR A 57 7.02 -20.04 14.11
CA THR A 57 5.78 -20.61 14.66
C THR A 57 5.98 -21.86 15.51
N PRO A 58 6.80 -22.86 15.15
CA PRO A 58 7.01 -24.05 15.99
C PRO A 58 7.47 -23.73 17.41
N TRP A 59 8.35 -22.73 17.57
CA TRP A 59 8.81 -22.28 18.89
C TRP A 59 7.72 -21.52 19.64
N LYS A 60 6.89 -20.74 18.93
CA LYS A 60 5.74 -20.05 19.54
C LYS A 60 4.70 -21.05 20.05
N VAL A 61 4.41 -22.10 19.31
CA VAL A 61 3.52 -23.19 19.76
C VAL A 61 4.00 -23.80 21.08
N VAL A 62 5.32 -24.07 21.22
CA VAL A 62 5.88 -24.57 22.47
C VAL A 62 5.72 -23.57 23.63
N VAL A 63 5.89 -22.27 23.36
CA VAL A 63 5.65 -21.22 24.37
C VAL A 63 4.18 -21.17 24.77
N ALA A 64 3.27 -21.21 23.79
CA ALA A 64 1.84 -21.16 24.03
C ALA A 64 1.33 -22.37 24.84
N ARG A 65 1.84 -23.58 24.56
CA ARG A 65 1.50 -24.81 25.32
C ARG A 65 1.91 -24.77 26.79
N ARG A 66 2.81 -23.87 27.18
CA ARG A 66 3.23 -23.68 28.56
C ARG A 66 2.40 -22.60 29.28
N ALA A 67 1.59 -21.86 28.54
CA ALA A 67 0.71 -20.85 29.14
C ALA A 67 -0.47 -21.53 29.81
N PRO A 68 -0.89 -21.10 31.02
CA PRO A 68 -1.99 -21.73 31.73
C PRO A 68 -3.33 -21.58 31.03
N ARG A 69 -3.52 -20.47 30.29
CA ARG A 69 -4.71 -20.19 29.47
C ARG A 69 -4.37 -19.27 28.33
N LEU A 70 -4.93 -19.51 27.15
CA LEU A 70 -4.89 -18.57 26.04
C LEU A 70 -6.00 -17.52 26.23
N THR A 71 -5.63 -16.25 26.17
CA THR A 71 -6.60 -15.16 26.24
C THR A 71 -7.32 -14.99 24.91
N PRO A 72 -8.57 -14.46 24.88
CA PRO A 72 -9.26 -14.14 23.62
C PRO A 72 -8.44 -13.25 22.70
N ALA A 73 -7.73 -12.25 23.24
CA ALA A 73 -6.81 -11.40 22.45
C ALA A 73 -5.66 -12.19 21.81
N SER A 74 -5.13 -13.19 22.51
CA SER A 74 -4.07 -14.06 21.93
C SER A 74 -4.62 -14.94 20.80
N LEU A 75 -5.83 -15.45 20.94
CA LEU A 75 -6.50 -16.23 19.89
C LEU A 75 -6.84 -15.34 18.70
N GLY A 76 -7.40 -14.16 18.94
CA GLY A 76 -7.69 -13.16 17.92
C GLY A 76 -6.43 -12.77 17.13
N LEU A 77 -5.32 -12.49 17.83
CA LEU A 77 -4.05 -12.16 17.18
C LEU A 77 -3.56 -13.30 16.27
N VAL A 78 -3.65 -14.56 16.70
CA VAL A 78 -3.26 -15.71 15.89
C VAL A 78 -4.16 -15.86 14.67
N ALA A 79 -5.48 -15.76 14.85
CA ALA A 79 -6.45 -15.90 13.75
C ALA A 79 -6.24 -14.81 12.69
N VAL A 80 -6.10 -13.55 13.11
CA VAL A 80 -5.91 -12.42 12.19
C VAL A 80 -4.53 -12.48 11.53
N ALA A 81 -3.47 -12.88 12.24
CA ALA A 81 -2.15 -13.07 11.65
C ALA A 81 -2.14 -14.18 10.60
N LEU A 82 -2.86 -15.28 10.85
CA LEU A 82 -3.01 -16.36 9.87
C LEU A 82 -3.79 -15.89 8.63
N ALA A 83 -4.90 -15.19 8.82
CA ALA A 83 -5.67 -14.62 7.71
C ALA A 83 -4.83 -13.64 6.88
N CYS A 84 -4.06 -12.78 7.53
CA CYS A 84 -3.13 -11.85 6.87
C CYS A 84 -2.08 -12.61 6.04
N LEU A 85 -1.44 -13.62 6.62
CA LEU A 85 -0.42 -14.41 5.94
C LEU A 85 -1.00 -15.17 4.73
N VAL A 86 -2.12 -15.86 4.91
CA VAL A 86 -2.79 -16.62 3.85
C VAL A 86 -3.19 -15.69 2.71
N ALA A 87 -3.82 -14.56 3.02
CA ALA A 87 -4.22 -13.58 2.01
C ALA A 87 -3.00 -13.02 1.24
N GLY A 88 -1.89 -12.73 1.92
CA GLY A 88 -0.65 -12.31 1.25
C GLY A 88 -0.06 -13.36 0.32
N VAL A 89 -0.06 -14.64 0.72
CA VAL A 89 0.40 -15.75 -0.14
C VAL A 89 -0.55 -15.95 -1.31
N VAL A 90 -1.87 -15.89 -1.10
CA VAL A 90 -2.86 -15.99 -2.19
C VAL A 90 -2.69 -14.86 -3.19
N GLU A 91 -2.44 -13.63 -2.74
CA GLU A 91 -2.15 -12.50 -3.65
C GLU A 91 -0.94 -12.79 -4.55
N VAL A 92 0.15 -13.33 -3.98
CA VAL A 92 1.34 -13.68 -4.77
C VAL A 92 1.05 -14.80 -5.77
N LEU A 93 0.28 -15.81 -5.38
CA LEU A 93 0.08 -17.03 -6.19
C LEU A 93 -1.06 -16.93 -7.20
N ALA A 94 -2.08 -16.12 -6.93
CA ALA A 94 -3.32 -16.08 -7.71
C ALA A 94 -3.72 -14.65 -8.15
N GLY A 95 -3.13 -13.61 -7.55
CA GLY A 95 -3.41 -12.21 -7.91
C GLY A 95 -4.78 -11.71 -7.48
N PRO A 96 -5.18 -10.52 -7.97
CA PRO A 96 -6.39 -9.82 -7.53
C PRO A 96 -7.69 -10.40 -8.10
N ASP A 97 -7.62 -11.36 -9.03
CA ASP A 97 -8.81 -11.97 -9.64
C ASP A 97 -9.56 -12.89 -8.66
N VAL A 98 -8.87 -13.39 -7.65
CA VAL A 98 -9.48 -14.16 -6.56
C VAL A 98 -10.23 -13.20 -5.64
N ARG A 99 -11.53 -13.42 -5.48
CA ARG A 99 -12.37 -12.59 -4.60
C ARG A 99 -13.13 -13.46 -3.60
N GLY A 100 -13.11 -13.06 -2.34
CA GLY A 100 -13.92 -13.64 -1.28
C GLY A 100 -14.79 -12.56 -0.65
N GLY A 101 -16.13 -12.69 -0.71
CA GLY A 101 -17.04 -11.69 -0.17
C GLY A 101 -16.89 -10.29 -0.80
N GLY A 102 -16.47 -10.22 -2.08
CA GLY A 102 -16.25 -8.95 -2.79
C GLY A 102 -14.87 -8.30 -2.54
N LEU A 103 -14.05 -8.86 -1.64
CA LEU A 103 -12.72 -8.36 -1.31
C LEU A 103 -11.62 -9.10 -2.09
N THR A 104 -10.58 -8.39 -2.50
CA THR A 104 -9.36 -8.99 -3.05
C THR A 104 -8.44 -9.50 -1.94
N PRO A 105 -7.53 -10.45 -2.22
CA PRO A 105 -6.61 -10.96 -1.20
C PRO A 105 -5.77 -9.85 -0.56
N ILE A 106 -5.33 -8.85 -1.33
CA ILE A 106 -4.55 -7.73 -0.78
C ILE A 106 -5.39 -6.84 0.16
N GLN A 107 -6.69 -6.66 -0.12
CA GLN A 107 -7.58 -5.91 0.78
C GLN A 107 -7.76 -6.66 2.12
N VAL A 108 -7.92 -7.98 2.07
CA VAL A 108 -7.97 -8.83 3.27
C VAL A 108 -6.63 -8.76 4.02
N HIS A 109 -5.50 -8.84 3.31
CA HIS A 109 -4.16 -8.76 3.88
C HIS A 109 -3.94 -7.43 4.62
N VAL A 110 -4.24 -6.30 3.99
CA VAL A 110 -4.07 -4.97 4.58
C VAL A 110 -5.03 -4.75 5.75
N GLY A 111 -6.30 -5.12 5.60
CA GLY A 111 -7.30 -5.02 6.68
C GLY A 111 -6.90 -5.86 7.90
N ALA A 112 -6.46 -7.10 7.69
CA ALA A 112 -5.96 -7.95 8.74
C ALA A 112 -4.69 -7.38 9.40
N ALA A 113 -3.77 -6.80 8.62
CA ALA A 113 -2.56 -6.16 9.16
C ALA A 113 -2.89 -4.99 10.11
N LEU A 114 -3.91 -4.19 9.79
CA LEU A 114 -4.37 -3.12 10.68
C LEU A 114 -5.00 -3.69 11.97
N LEU A 115 -5.80 -4.75 11.88
CA LEU A 115 -6.38 -5.42 13.04
C LEU A 115 -5.31 -6.07 13.93
N ILE A 116 -4.21 -6.60 13.35
CA ILE A 116 -3.09 -7.12 14.11
C ILE A 116 -2.54 -6.08 15.07
N VAL A 117 -2.47 -4.80 14.68
CA VAL A 117 -1.94 -3.72 15.53
C VAL A 117 -2.75 -3.61 16.83
N ALA A 118 -4.09 -3.60 16.74
CA ALA A 118 -4.98 -3.52 17.89
C ALA A 118 -4.79 -4.72 18.85
N PHE A 119 -4.85 -5.94 18.30
CA PHE A 119 -4.64 -7.16 19.10
C PHE A 119 -3.21 -7.26 19.66
N LEU A 120 -2.22 -6.78 18.94
CA LEU A 120 -0.82 -6.78 19.38
C LEU A 120 -0.62 -5.84 20.56
N VAL A 121 -1.15 -4.61 20.49
CA VAL A 121 -1.10 -3.64 21.58
C VAL A 121 -1.70 -4.24 22.86
N GLU A 122 -2.90 -4.82 22.76
CA GLU A 122 -3.54 -5.47 23.90
C GLU A 122 -2.73 -6.68 24.40
N HIS A 123 -2.26 -7.55 23.50
CA HIS A 123 -1.47 -8.72 23.87
C HIS A 123 -0.16 -8.32 24.58
N VAL A 124 0.54 -7.31 24.03
CA VAL A 124 1.80 -6.84 24.61
C VAL A 124 1.57 -6.14 25.94
N SER A 125 0.57 -5.26 26.06
CA SER A 125 0.27 -4.52 27.31
C SER A 125 0.00 -5.48 28.49
N ARG A 126 -0.71 -6.59 28.23
CA ARG A 126 -1.00 -7.61 29.24
C ARG A 126 0.20 -8.49 29.63
N HIS A 127 1.17 -8.66 28.72
CA HIS A 127 2.29 -9.59 28.90
C HIS A 127 3.64 -8.90 28.97
N TRP A 128 3.68 -7.56 28.94
CA TRP A 128 4.90 -6.78 28.98
C TRP A 128 5.57 -6.88 30.35
N GLN A 129 6.75 -7.49 30.38
CA GLN A 129 7.65 -7.41 31.52
C GLN A 129 8.95 -6.72 31.07
N PRO A 130 9.14 -5.44 31.41
CA PRO A 130 10.31 -4.68 30.99
C PRO A 130 11.54 -5.22 31.74
N ARG A 131 12.38 -5.97 31.05
CA ARG A 131 13.74 -6.31 31.50
C ARG A 131 14.68 -5.98 30.36
N LEU A 132 15.55 -5.01 30.59
CA LEU A 132 16.58 -4.61 29.62
C LEU A 132 17.44 -5.82 29.24
N ALA A 133 17.68 -5.99 27.92
CA ALA A 133 18.63 -7.00 27.43
C ALA A 133 20.03 -6.61 27.87
N ARG A 134 20.79 -7.55 28.44
CA ARG A 134 22.20 -7.32 28.76
C ARG A 134 23.04 -7.38 27.48
N VAL A 135 24.02 -6.47 27.35
CA VAL A 135 24.96 -6.39 26.22
C VAL A 135 25.68 -7.72 25.96
N THR A 136 25.88 -8.55 27.00
CA THR A 136 26.49 -9.91 26.94
C THR A 136 25.65 -10.91 26.11
N ASP A 137 24.49 -10.48 25.59
CA ASP A 137 23.59 -11.35 24.85
C ASP A 137 23.99 -11.57 23.37
N LEU A 138 25.08 -10.96 22.86
CA LEU A 138 25.60 -11.07 21.50
C LEU A 138 26.65 -12.17 21.30
N GLY A 139 26.36 -13.39 21.68
CA GLY A 139 27.30 -14.53 21.49
C GLY A 139 27.24 -15.09 20.05
N ARG A 140 28.42 -15.58 19.52
CA ARG A 140 28.58 -16.22 18.19
C ARG A 140 27.48 -17.24 17.86
N ARG A 141 27.08 -18.07 18.83
CA ARG A 141 25.97 -19.04 18.66
C ARG A 141 24.61 -18.38 18.34
N ARG A 142 24.41 -17.14 18.81
CA ARG A 142 23.15 -16.41 18.57
C ARG A 142 23.14 -15.80 17.19
N LEU A 143 24.27 -15.23 16.79
CA LEU A 143 24.44 -14.71 15.42
C LEU A 143 24.18 -15.83 14.41
N LEU A 144 24.79 -17.00 14.59
CA LEU A 144 24.58 -18.16 13.71
C LEU A 144 23.12 -18.63 13.68
N ARG A 145 22.42 -18.63 14.82
CA ARG A 145 20.99 -18.99 14.85
C ARG A 145 20.12 -17.95 14.16
N THR A 146 20.37 -16.67 14.39
CA THR A 146 19.65 -15.59 13.72
C THR A 146 19.87 -15.64 12.21
N ALA A 147 21.10 -15.88 11.77
CA ALA A 147 21.44 -16.09 10.38
C ALA A 147 20.71 -17.30 9.79
N ALA A 148 20.67 -18.43 10.49
CA ALA A 148 19.94 -19.63 10.05
C ALA A 148 18.44 -19.38 9.92
N PHE A 149 17.83 -18.58 10.81
CA PHE A 149 16.44 -18.15 10.67
C PHE A 149 16.24 -17.22 9.48
N GLY A 150 17.15 -16.28 9.26
CA GLY A 150 17.13 -15.40 8.09
C GLY A 150 17.21 -16.18 6.79
N VAL A 151 18.11 -17.17 6.72
CA VAL A 151 18.21 -18.10 5.57
C VAL A 151 16.92 -18.89 5.40
N GLY A 152 16.35 -19.46 6.46
CA GLY A 152 15.09 -20.19 6.40
C GLY A 152 13.93 -19.33 5.88
N ALA A 153 13.82 -18.10 6.36
CA ALA A 153 12.82 -17.14 5.88
C ALA A 153 13.04 -16.78 4.41
N GLY A 154 14.29 -16.52 4.00
CA GLY A 154 14.66 -16.26 2.61
C GLY A 154 14.34 -17.43 1.68
N VAL A 155 14.67 -18.66 2.08
CA VAL A 155 14.33 -19.87 1.31
C VAL A 155 12.81 -20.05 1.16
N THR A 156 12.05 -19.80 2.24
CA THR A 156 10.59 -19.86 2.19
C THR A 156 10.02 -18.81 1.23
N PHE A 157 10.55 -17.58 1.26
CA PHE A 157 10.18 -16.52 0.33
C PHE A 157 10.48 -16.92 -1.13
N LEU A 158 11.69 -17.41 -1.39
CA LEU A 158 12.08 -17.86 -2.73
C LEU A 158 11.22 -19.02 -3.24
N ALA A 159 10.80 -19.93 -2.35
CA ALA A 159 9.90 -21.01 -2.71
C ALA A 159 8.50 -20.50 -3.12
N VAL A 160 7.93 -19.54 -2.39
CA VAL A 160 6.64 -18.92 -2.77
C VAL A 160 6.76 -18.18 -4.10
N GLU A 161 7.83 -17.42 -4.32
CA GLU A 161 8.08 -16.73 -5.59
C GLU A 161 8.29 -17.73 -6.75
N ALA A 162 8.99 -18.82 -6.52
CA ALA A 162 9.20 -19.87 -7.54
C ALA A 162 7.88 -20.52 -7.95
N VAL A 163 7.02 -20.86 -6.99
CA VAL A 163 5.68 -21.39 -7.26
C VAL A 163 4.85 -20.38 -8.05
N GLY A 164 4.88 -19.12 -7.68
CA GLY A 164 4.20 -18.06 -8.41
C GLY A 164 4.70 -17.92 -9.85
N ARG A 165 6.01 -18.05 -10.09
CA ARG A 165 6.60 -18.02 -11.45
C ARG A 165 6.14 -19.22 -12.28
N VAL A 166 6.15 -20.41 -11.71
CA VAL A 166 5.67 -21.62 -12.41
C VAL A 166 4.19 -21.49 -12.79
N ARG A 167 3.39 -20.85 -11.94
CA ARG A 167 1.98 -20.55 -12.23
C ARG A 167 1.76 -19.38 -13.18
N GLY A 168 2.81 -18.66 -13.56
CA GLY A 168 2.73 -17.46 -14.40
C GLY A 168 2.23 -16.21 -13.69
N SER A 169 1.85 -16.30 -12.41
CA SER A 169 1.27 -15.19 -11.65
C SER A 169 2.27 -14.09 -11.32
N THR A 170 3.58 -14.37 -11.31
CA THR A 170 4.62 -13.39 -10.96
C THR A 170 5.39 -12.82 -12.15
N ALA A 171 5.22 -13.37 -13.35
CA ALA A 171 6.05 -13.04 -14.53
C ALA A 171 5.91 -11.57 -14.97
N ALA A 172 4.72 -10.97 -14.82
CA ALA A 172 4.42 -9.61 -15.23
C ALA A 172 4.15 -8.65 -14.04
N ARG A 173 4.47 -9.06 -12.80
CA ARG A 173 4.25 -8.20 -11.62
C ARG A 173 5.14 -6.96 -11.64
N ALA A 174 4.55 -5.81 -11.27
CA ALA A 174 5.29 -4.60 -11.01
C ALA A 174 6.24 -4.75 -9.80
N ALA A 175 7.19 -3.82 -9.64
CA ALA A 175 8.07 -3.79 -8.47
C ALA A 175 7.31 -3.66 -7.14
N THR A 176 6.12 -3.09 -7.15
CA THR A 176 5.18 -2.96 -6.04
C THR A 176 4.44 -4.25 -5.68
N GLY A 177 4.58 -5.30 -6.49
CA GLY A 177 3.84 -6.55 -6.37
C GLY A 177 2.51 -6.59 -7.15
N SER A 178 2.06 -5.47 -7.71
CA SER A 178 0.80 -5.38 -8.45
C SER A 178 0.82 -6.20 -9.74
N HIS A 179 -0.32 -6.80 -10.08
CA HIS A 179 -0.53 -7.59 -11.30
C HIS A 179 -1.06 -6.73 -12.45
N PRO A 180 -0.71 -7.03 -13.71
CA PRO A 180 -1.21 -6.30 -14.85
C PRO A 180 -2.70 -6.59 -15.10
N ILE A 181 -3.45 -5.56 -15.45
CA ILE A 181 -4.80 -5.69 -16.00
C ILE A 181 -4.92 -4.88 -17.29
N PRO A 182 -5.82 -5.24 -18.21
CA PRO A 182 -6.11 -4.42 -19.39
C PRO A 182 -6.62 -3.03 -18.98
N ALA A 183 -6.23 -1.99 -19.73
CA ALA A 183 -6.68 -0.62 -19.46
C ALA A 183 -8.21 -0.46 -19.52
N ALA A 184 -8.89 -1.25 -20.37
CA ALA A 184 -10.34 -1.30 -20.45
C ALA A 184 -11.02 -1.92 -19.21
N ALA A 185 -10.27 -2.67 -18.39
CA ALA A 185 -10.77 -3.34 -17.20
C ALA A 185 -10.45 -2.60 -15.89
N ILE A 186 -10.02 -1.33 -15.95
CA ILE A 186 -9.72 -0.53 -14.75
C ILE A 186 -10.98 -0.48 -13.87
N PRO A 187 -10.94 -1.11 -12.66
CA PRO A 187 -12.12 -1.19 -11.81
C PRO A 187 -12.39 0.13 -11.07
N ALA A 188 -13.64 0.32 -10.68
CA ALA A 188 -14.00 1.37 -9.74
C ALA A 188 -13.47 0.99 -8.36
N THR A 189 -12.33 1.56 -7.96
CA THR A 189 -11.80 1.40 -6.60
C THR A 189 -12.03 2.68 -5.84
N THR A 190 -12.66 2.57 -4.67
CA THR A 190 -12.86 3.65 -3.72
C THR A 190 -12.20 3.31 -2.40
N TRP A 191 -12.03 4.28 -1.53
CA TRP A 191 -11.57 4.05 -0.17
C TRP A 191 -12.74 3.56 0.69
N LEU A 192 -12.57 2.40 1.33
CA LEU A 192 -13.51 1.76 2.28
C LEU A 192 -15.00 1.96 1.93
N LEU A 193 -15.65 2.94 2.54
CA LEU A 193 -17.09 3.19 2.46
C LEU A 193 -17.47 4.34 1.50
N ASP A 194 -16.51 4.89 0.76
CA ASP A 194 -16.76 5.98 -0.17
C ASP A 194 -17.74 5.55 -1.26
N ARG A 195 -18.76 6.36 -1.43
CA ARG A 195 -19.68 6.19 -2.57
C ARG A 195 -19.07 6.82 -3.81
N VAL A 196 -19.22 6.15 -4.94
CA VAL A 196 -18.85 6.71 -6.25
C VAL A 196 -19.82 7.84 -6.60
N PRO A 197 -19.39 9.11 -6.65
CA PRO A 197 -20.28 10.20 -7.03
C PRO A 197 -20.62 10.12 -8.52
N VAL A 198 -21.84 10.53 -8.86
CA VAL A 198 -22.27 10.72 -10.24
C VAL A 198 -22.32 12.23 -10.49
N LEU A 199 -21.38 12.71 -11.31
CA LEU A 199 -21.24 14.14 -11.61
C LEU A 199 -21.59 14.38 -13.08
N ASP A 200 -22.33 15.45 -13.32
CA ASP A 200 -22.66 15.87 -14.67
C ASP A 200 -21.46 16.52 -15.35
N ARG A 201 -21.04 15.98 -16.48
CA ARG A 201 -19.91 16.46 -17.28
C ARG A 201 -20.13 17.89 -17.81
N VAL A 202 -21.36 18.30 -18.06
CA VAL A 202 -21.67 19.61 -18.63
C VAL A 202 -21.58 20.72 -17.60
N THR A 203 -22.08 20.45 -16.39
CA THR A 203 -22.15 21.44 -15.31
C THR A 203 -20.92 21.44 -14.41
N HIS A 204 -20.17 20.34 -14.36
CA HIS A 204 -18.98 20.24 -13.50
C HIS A 204 -17.91 21.25 -13.89
N ARG A 205 -17.33 21.90 -12.88
CA ARG A 205 -16.21 22.84 -13.00
C ARG A 205 -15.11 22.45 -12.04
N VAL A 206 -13.87 22.58 -12.48
CA VAL A 206 -12.68 22.44 -11.64
C VAL A 206 -12.11 23.83 -11.37
N LEU A 207 -12.00 24.19 -10.12
CA LEU A 207 -11.35 25.44 -9.71
C LEU A 207 -9.83 25.21 -9.68
N VAL A 208 -9.09 25.93 -10.53
CA VAL A 208 -7.62 25.91 -10.54
C VAL A 208 -7.12 27.31 -10.24
N ALA A 209 -6.48 27.50 -9.10
CA ALA A 209 -6.01 28.81 -8.61
C ALA A 209 -7.10 29.91 -8.74
N GLY A 210 -8.32 29.59 -8.34
CA GLY A 210 -9.46 30.52 -8.37
C GLY A 210 -10.18 30.63 -9.73
N ARG A 211 -9.60 30.11 -10.82
CA ARG A 211 -10.26 30.05 -12.14
C ARG A 211 -11.08 28.77 -12.31
N ALA A 212 -12.33 28.92 -12.71
CA ALA A 212 -13.20 27.78 -13.04
C ALA A 212 -12.92 27.29 -14.47
N TRP A 213 -12.62 25.99 -14.60
CA TRP A 213 -12.44 25.32 -15.88
C TRP A 213 -13.57 24.33 -16.13
N SER A 214 -14.19 24.42 -17.30
CA SER A 214 -15.15 23.43 -17.74
C SER A 214 -14.45 22.17 -18.27
N VAL A 215 -15.19 21.06 -18.28
CA VAL A 215 -14.67 19.80 -18.86
C VAL A 215 -14.39 19.94 -20.36
N VAL A 216 -15.17 20.76 -21.05
CA VAL A 216 -14.98 21.05 -22.49
C VAL A 216 -13.67 21.80 -22.74
N GLU A 217 -13.35 22.81 -21.92
CA GLU A 217 -12.08 23.55 -22.03
C GLU A 217 -10.88 22.65 -21.74
N LEU A 218 -10.98 21.76 -20.73
CA LEU A 218 -9.94 20.79 -20.42
C LEU A 218 -9.77 19.75 -21.53
N ASP A 219 -10.87 19.25 -22.11
CA ASP A 219 -10.85 18.30 -23.24
C ASP A 219 -10.15 18.93 -24.47
N ALA A 220 -10.50 20.17 -24.80
CA ALA A 220 -9.94 20.88 -25.97
C ALA A 220 -8.43 21.12 -25.87
N ARG A 221 -7.87 21.19 -24.64
CA ARG A 221 -6.44 21.39 -24.36
C ARG A 221 -5.73 20.06 -24.04
N GLY A 222 -6.50 18.99 -23.86
CA GLY A 222 -5.99 17.68 -23.46
C GLY A 222 -5.09 17.07 -24.52
N ARG A 223 -3.98 16.50 -24.09
CA ARG A 223 -3.06 15.72 -24.93
C ARG A 223 -2.87 14.30 -24.41
N PRO A 224 -2.52 13.33 -25.26
CA PRO A 224 -2.25 11.96 -24.83
C PRO A 224 -1.10 11.89 -23.82
N VAL A 225 -1.32 11.21 -22.71
CA VAL A 225 -0.35 11.00 -21.63
C VAL A 225 -0.28 9.50 -21.33
N PRO A 226 0.71 8.78 -21.88
CA PRO A 226 0.94 7.39 -21.48
C PRO A 226 1.38 7.35 -20.01
N ALA A 227 0.63 6.65 -19.18
CA ALA A 227 0.96 6.53 -17.77
C ALA A 227 0.41 5.24 -17.16
N ARG A 228 1.22 4.65 -16.27
CA ARG A 228 0.85 3.49 -15.46
C ARG A 228 0.12 3.93 -14.22
N LEU A 229 -1.12 3.49 -14.07
CA LEU A 229 -1.86 3.55 -12.81
C LEU A 229 -1.58 2.28 -12.01
N ASP A 230 -0.82 2.39 -10.93
CA ASP A 230 -0.48 1.29 -10.03
C ASP A 230 -1.33 1.39 -8.75
N CYS A 231 -2.38 0.58 -8.68
CA CYS A 231 -3.36 0.62 -7.61
C CYS A 231 -2.90 -0.16 -6.38
N THR A 232 -3.24 0.35 -5.20
CA THR A 232 -2.96 -0.31 -3.92
C THR A 232 -3.84 -1.54 -3.65
N THR A 233 -4.80 -1.81 -4.52
CA THR A 233 -5.62 -3.04 -4.46
C THR A 233 -5.01 -4.21 -5.28
N GLY A 234 -3.71 -4.14 -5.60
CA GLY A 234 -2.93 -5.24 -6.13
C GLY A 234 -2.87 -5.35 -7.66
N TRP A 235 -3.34 -4.33 -8.40
CA TRP A 235 -3.27 -4.32 -9.86
C TRP A 235 -2.64 -3.04 -10.41
N TYR A 236 -2.13 -3.10 -11.63
CA TYR A 236 -1.75 -1.93 -12.40
C TYR A 236 -2.29 -2.00 -13.83
N ALA A 237 -2.48 -0.84 -14.46
CA ALA A 237 -2.82 -0.72 -15.86
C ALA A 237 -1.92 0.31 -16.56
N ASP A 238 -1.35 -0.07 -17.68
CA ASP A 238 -0.71 0.86 -18.61
C ASP A 238 -1.79 1.41 -19.52
N ALA A 239 -2.02 2.73 -19.48
CA ALA A 239 -3.10 3.36 -20.21
C ALA A 239 -2.66 4.70 -20.81
N VAL A 240 -3.32 5.11 -21.89
CA VAL A 240 -3.20 6.45 -22.46
C VAL A 240 -4.33 7.30 -21.92
N TRP A 241 -3.99 8.30 -21.15
CA TRP A 241 -4.90 9.30 -20.60
C TRP A 241 -4.91 10.52 -21.51
N THR A 242 -6.04 11.24 -21.59
CA THR A 242 -6.06 12.55 -22.22
C THR A 242 -6.22 13.60 -21.15
N GLY A 243 -5.23 14.48 -21.01
CA GLY A 243 -5.20 15.45 -19.92
C GLY A 243 -4.33 16.67 -20.21
N VAL A 244 -4.54 17.72 -19.41
CA VAL A 244 -3.81 18.99 -19.44
C VAL A 244 -2.83 19.01 -18.26
N PRO A 245 -1.54 19.35 -18.46
CA PRO A 245 -0.58 19.49 -17.37
C PRO A 245 -1.04 20.58 -16.39
N LEU A 246 -0.86 20.34 -15.10
CA LEU A 246 -1.16 21.35 -14.10
C LEU A 246 -0.29 22.61 -14.24
N SER A 247 0.93 22.48 -14.72
CA SER A 247 1.83 23.61 -15.02
C SER A 247 1.30 24.56 -16.08
N GLU A 248 0.39 24.12 -16.96
CA GLU A 248 -0.26 24.99 -17.96
C GLU A 248 -1.52 25.67 -17.42
N LEU A 249 -2.10 25.14 -16.37
CA LEU A 249 -3.32 25.66 -15.75
C LEU A 249 -3.04 26.56 -14.54
N LEU A 250 -1.91 26.31 -13.86
CA LEU A 250 -1.44 27.07 -12.73
C LEU A 250 -0.44 28.13 -13.24
N VAL A 251 -0.87 29.37 -13.29
CA VAL A 251 0.06 30.49 -13.39
C VAL A 251 0.60 30.71 -11.98
N ALA A 252 1.84 30.32 -11.76
CA ALA A 252 2.53 30.66 -10.52
C ALA A 252 2.71 32.18 -10.51
N ASP A 253 2.05 32.86 -9.61
CA ASP A 253 2.14 34.31 -9.43
C ASP A 253 3.48 34.75 -8.77
N GLY A 254 4.41 33.81 -8.63
CA GLY A 254 5.75 34.06 -8.06
C GLY A 254 5.71 34.35 -6.55
N SER A 255 4.61 34.07 -5.87
CA SER A 255 4.52 34.24 -4.41
C SER A 255 5.59 33.36 -3.73
N PRO A 256 6.49 33.94 -2.93
CA PRO A 256 7.59 33.22 -2.28
C PRO A 256 7.12 32.19 -1.23
N ASP A 257 5.85 32.29 -0.80
CA ASP A 257 5.29 31.43 0.25
C ASP A 257 4.71 30.12 -0.28
N VAL A 258 4.56 29.95 -1.58
CA VAL A 258 4.00 28.72 -2.17
C VAL A 258 5.00 27.58 -2.07
N ARG A 259 4.61 26.47 -1.41
CA ARG A 259 5.45 25.28 -1.17
C ARG A 259 4.90 24.00 -1.80
N SER A 260 3.60 23.98 -2.12
CA SER A 260 2.97 22.77 -2.66
C SER A 260 1.71 23.10 -3.44
N VAL A 261 1.21 22.09 -4.16
CA VAL A 261 -0.11 22.10 -4.79
C VAL A 261 -1.02 21.12 -4.08
N LEU A 262 -2.20 21.57 -3.69
CA LEU A 262 -3.26 20.78 -3.09
C LEU A 262 -4.31 20.45 -4.15
N VAL A 263 -4.57 19.17 -4.40
CA VAL A 263 -5.64 18.70 -5.27
C VAL A 263 -6.74 18.10 -4.42
N THR A 264 -7.96 18.60 -4.57
CA THR A 264 -9.13 18.22 -3.75
C THR A 264 -10.23 17.63 -4.63
N SER A 265 -10.78 16.52 -4.18
CA SER A 265 -11.95 15.84 -4.76
C SER A 265 -13.26 16.46 -4.26
N VAL A 266 -14.37 16.25 -5.00
CA VAL A 266 -15.73 16.58 -4.51
C VAL A 266 -16.11 15.79 -3.25
N THR A 267 -15.45 14.65 -2.98
CA THR A 267 -15.68 13.84 -1.76
C THR A 267 -14.93 14.38 -0.53
N GLY A 268 -14.13 15.43 -0.69
CA GLY A 268 -13.23 15.93 0.36
C GLY A 268 -11.87 15.25 0.39
N TYR A 269 -11.68 14.14 -0.35
CA TYR A 269 -10.38 13.50 -0.48
C TYR A 269 -9.37 14.46 -1.12
N ARG A 270 -8.16 14.55 -0.56
CA ARG A 270 -7.16 15.51 -1.03
C ARG A 270 -5.75 14.95 -0.96
N ARG A 271 -4.90 15.41 -1.90
CA ARG A 271 -3.47 15.12 -1.94
C ARG A 271 -2.67 16.36 -2.27
N ARG A 272 -1.51 16.44 -1.64
CA ARG A 272 -0.58 17.56 -1.74
C ARG A 272 0.67 17.09 -2.45
N PHE A 273 1.15 17.86 -3.41
CA PHE A 273 2.32 17.55 -4.25
C PHE A 273 3.35 18.68 -4.15
N ASP A 274 4.62 18.32 -4.27
CA ASP A 274 5.69 19.30 -4.40
C ASP A 274 5.58 20.05 -5.73
N LEU A 275 6.07 21.27 -5.79
CA LEU A 275 5.96 22.13 -6.98
C LEU A 275 6.73 21.56 -8.18
N ASP A 276 7.82 20.86 -7.94
CA ASP A 276 8.61 20.19 -8.98
C ASP A 276 7.86 19.02 -9.66
N ALA A 277 6.80 18.53 -9.06
CA ALA A 277 5.94 17.51 -9.65
C ALA A 277 4.96 18.06 -10.70
N LEU A 278 4.66 19.37 -10.69
CA LEU A 278 3.64 20.01 -11.53
C LEU A 278 3.71 19.66 -13.02
N PRO A 279 4.89 19.64 -13.68
CA PRO A 279 4.97 19.30 -15.11
C PRO A 279 4.55 17.85 -15.41
N ARG A 280 4.53 16.99 -14.39
CA ARG A 280 4.18 15.56 -14.49
C ARG A 280 2.80 15.25 -13.95
N LEU A 281 2.05 16.24 -13.49
CA LEU A 281 0.67 16.09 -13.01
C LEU A 281 -0.29 16.61 -14.06
N PHE A 282 -1.36 15.86 -14.35
CA PHE A 282 -2.32 16.19 -15.42
C PHE A 282 -3.74 16.10 -14.90
N LEU A 283 -4.61 17.03 -15.30
CA LEU A 283 -6.07 16.88 -15.18
C LEU A 283 -6.57 16.14 -16.41
N ALA A 284 -6.98 14.90 -16.24
CA ALA A 284 -7.45 14.06 -17.33
C ALA A 284 -8.98 13.95 -17.34
N THR A 285 -9.55 13.92 -18.55
CA THR A 285 -10.98 13.81 -18.83
C THR A 285 -11.33 12.53 -19.59
N ARG A 286 -10.31 11.83 -20.14
CA ARG A 286 -10.45 10.59 -20.92
C ARG A 286 -9.39 9.57 -20.57
N VAL A 287 -9.71 8.31 -20.84
CA VAL A 287 -8.78 7.17 -20.83
C VAL A 287 -9.02 6.30 -22.05
N GLN A 288 -7.96 5.89 -22.75
CA GLN A 288 -8.02 5.13 -24.01
C GLN A 288 -8.94 5.79 -25.05
N GLY A 289 -8.93 7.12 -25.13
CA GLY A 289 -9.77 7.91 -26.02
C GLY A 289 -11.24 8.08 -25.60
N ALA A 290 -11.72 7.25 -24.66
CA ALA A 290 -13.10 7.34 -24.15
C ALA A 290 -13.21 8.29 -22.95
N PRO A 291 -14.35 8.97 -22.73
CA PRO A 291 -14.61 9.72 -21.52
C PRO A 291 -14.44 8.84 -20.27
N LEU A 292 -13.96 9.43 -19.18
CA LEU A 292 -13.89 8.75 -17.89
C LEU A 292 -15.29 8.27 -17.46
N THR A 293 -15.33 7.14 -16.78
CA THR A 293 -16.54 6.67 -16.06
C THR A 293 -16.55 7.20 -14.64
N SER A 294 -17.70 7.20 -13.96
CA SER A 294 -17.79 7.59 -12.55
C SER A 294 -16.79 6.83 -11.69
N GLY A 295 -16.65 5.51 -11.88
CA GLY A 295 -15.69 4.68 -11.15
C GLY A 295 -14.22 5.00 -11.41
N THR A 296 -13.90 5.49 -12.61
CA THR A 296 -12.53 5.91 -12.95
C THR A 296 -12.25 7.38 -12.64
N GLY A 297 -13.23 8.13 -12.10
CA GLY A 297 -13.06 9.50 -11.62
C GLY A 297 -13.66 10.58 -12.50
N ALA A 298 -14.70 10.24 -13.31
CA ALA A 298 -15.40 11.22 -14.15
C ALA A 298 -15.98 12.37 -13.32
N PRO A 299 -16.06 13.59 -13.91
CA PRO A 299 -15.60 13.91 -15.25
C PRO A 299 -14.12 14.28 -15.37
N VAL A 300 -13.46 14.57 -14.25
CA VAL A 300 -12.04 14.96 -14.20
C VAL A 300 -11.32 14.23 -13.09
N ARG A 301 -10.16 13.66 -13.41
CA ARG A 301 -9.27 13.06 -12.42
C ARG A 301 -7.85 13.60 -12.55
N LEU A 302 -7.09 13.52 -11.45
CA LEU A 302 -5.66 13.71 -11.49
C LEU A 302 -4.95 12.45 -12.00
N VAL A 303 -4.07 12.60 -12.95
CA VAL A 303 -3.08 11.62 -13.39
C VAL A 303 -1.73 12.04 -12.83
N ALA A 304 -1.12 11.17 -12.00
CA ALA A 304 0.12 11.42 -11.28
C ALA A 304 1.14 10.30 -11.54
N PRO A 305 1.80 10.28 -12.72
CA PRO A 305 2.77 9.25 -13.07
C PRO A 305 3.87 9.13 -12.02
N GLY A 306 4.30 7.90 -11.74
CA GLY A 306 5.31 7.62 -10.71
C GLY A 306 4.79 7.61 -9.27
N HIS A 307 3.50 7.82 -9.06
CA HIS A 307 2.84 7.72 -7.76
C HIS A 307 1.89 6.52 -7.70
N ARG A 308 1.67 5.97 -6.50
CA ARG A 308 0.66 4.93 -6.27
C ARG A 308 -0.75 5.47 -6.50
N GLY A 309 -1.69 4.58 -6.85
CA GLY A 309 -3.05 4.94 -7.27
C GLY A 309 -3.82 5.85 -6.32
N PHE A 310 -3.56 5.80 -5.02
CA PHE A 310 -4.21 6.70 -4.06
C PHE A 310 -3.73 8.17 -4.16
N TRP A 311 -2.66 8.46 -4.88
CA TRP A 311 -2.25 9.82 -5.22
C TRP A 311 -3.03 10.37 -6.42
N TRP A 312 -3.68 9.52 -7.18
CA TRP A 312 -4.42 9.89 -8.39
C TRP A 312 -5.84 10.31 -8.02
N VAL A 313 -5.99 11.53 -7.51
CA VAL A 313 -7.27 12.07 -7.01
C VAL A 313 -8.35 11.97 -8.08
N LYS A 314 -9.48 11.34 -7.74
CA LYS A 314 -10.67 11.21 -8.58
C LYS A 314 -11.63 12.37 -8.31
N TRP A 315 -12.50 12.64 -9.28
CA TRP A 315 -13.58 13.63 -9.12
C TRP A 315 -13.04 14.97 -8.65
N VAL A 316 -12.03 15.49 -9.34
CA VAL A 316 -11.33 16.71 -8.93
C VAL A 316 -12.29 17.91 -8.93
N ALA A 317 -12.35 18.60 -7.79
CA ALA A 317 -13.13 19.82 -7.60
C ALA A 317 -12.23 21.05 -7.63
N ALA A 318 -11.03 20.97 -7.00
CA ALA A 318 -10.14 22.11 -6.88
C ALA A 318 -8.65 21.73 -6.94
N VAL A 319 -7.85 22.65 -7.44
CA VAL A 319 -6.38 22.63 -7.41
C VAL A 319 -5.92 23.99 -6.92
N GLU A 320 -5.20 24.00 -5.79
CA GLU A 320 -4.85 25.22 -5.08
C GLU A 320 -3.34 25.25 -4.77
N LEU A 321 -2.74 26.43 -4.86
CA LEU A 321 -1.40 26.67 -4.36
C LEU A 321 -1.42 26.80 -2.83
N SER A 322 -0.44 26.30 -2.14
CA SER A 322 -0.43 26.20 -0.68
C SER A 322 0.95 26.48 -0.09
N ALA A 323 0.98 27.25 1.01
CA ALA A 323 2.17 27.48 1.81
C ALA A 323 2.58 26.26 2.67
N VAL A 324 1.68 25.28 2.85
CA VAL A 324 1.96 24.07 3.61
C VAL A 324 2.80 23.13 2.76
N PRO A 325 3.95 22.61 3.22
CA PRO A 325 4.79 21.72 2.43
C PRO A 325 4.10 20.38 2.15
N ALA A 326 4.45 19.71 1.04
CA ALA A 326 3.88 18.42 0.66
C ALA A 326 4.15 17.30 1.70
N SER A 327 5.25 17.41 2.43
CA SER A 327 5.60 16.47 3.52
C SER A 327 4.67 16.57 4.75
N ALA A 328 3.89 17.64 4.89
CA ALA A 328 2.96 17.83 6.01
C ALA A 328 1.61 17.09 5.83
N GLN A 329 1.58 16.04 5.06
CA GLN A 329 0.42 15.16 4.91
C GLN A 329 0.75 13.73 5.32
N SER A 330 -0.27 12.98 5.74
CA SER A 330 -0.11 11.56 5.97
C SER A 330 0.35 10.86 4.68
N PRO A 331 1.34 9.96 4.74
CA PRO A 331 1.73 9.12 3.62
C PRO A 331 0.60 8.17 3.18
N PHE A 332 -0.39 7.95 4.05
CA PHE A 332 -1.62 7.21 3.75
C PHE A 332 -2.82 8.12 3.63
N PRO A 333 -3.83 7.72 2.85
CA PRO A 333 -5.13 8.37 2.84
C PRO A 333 -5.87 8.01 4.15
N LEU A 334 -5.82 8.88 5.14
CA LEU A 334 -6.58 8.76 6.39
C LEU A 334 -7.89 9.58 6.36
N GLN A 335 -8.32 9.97 5.16
CA GLN A 335 -9.49 10.84 4.94
C GLN A 335 -10.64 10.04 4.41
#